data_5e23ad892023ecffb9e730dd39d9ebaa
#
_entry.id   5e23ad892023ecffb9e730dd39d9ebaa
#
_cell.length_a   1.000
_cell.length_b   1.000
_cell.length_c   1.000
_cell.angle_alpha   90.00
_cell.angle_beta   90.00
_cell.angle_gamma   90.00
#
_symmetry.space_group_name_H-M   'P 1'
#
loop_
_entity.id
_entity.type
_entity.pdbx_description
1 polymer ?
#
loop_
_entity_poly.entity_id
_entity_poly.type
_entity_poly.pdbx_seq_one_letter_code
_entity_poly.pdbx_strand_id
1 'polypeptide(L)'
;MGTKAKAHIILLPRWFAAPLFGAPIVLGALLAGGMSFTSWIGLLAGLLVMAGGHSLNSALDYAWTGLDRGGGTERSAEKSYTTAQNLIAKGILSVKSVYVNGLCWYLLASIPLVYLALRVGYAVLIVGFAGMSITFLYAKAKFNWTHELVLGLAVGPLAVLSGMYATSGSPPWKSGLLASVPFAIITSFAGLALDEWPDAKANLAKGVKSIAYKVWENGVSLEWYLSSWLLFSYMYQIFLINIGILHPSSAVSFALWPFFIGSMVFLRTHFKKASGAFVAAGIAYVIFIVLGHALG
;
A
#
# COMPACT_ATOMS: atom_id res chain seq x y z
N MET A 1 16.68 -19.76 11.57
CA MET A 1 15.21 -19.61 11.66
C MET A 1 14.56 -20.63 10.75
N GLY A 2 13.67 -21.50 11.26
CA GLY A 2 13.02 -22.56 10.46
C GLY A 2 12.10 -21.95 9.37
N THR A 3 11.84 -22.70 8.29
CA THR A 3 11.06 -22.24 7.13
C THR A 3 9.69 -21.67 7.52
N LYS A 4 8.96 -22.31 8.43
CA LYS A 4 7.65 -21.82 8.91
C LYS A 4 7.75 -20.49 9.66
N ALA A 5 8.74 -20.33 10.55
CA ALA A 5 8.95 -19.09 11.28
C ALA A 5 9.29 -17.92 10.33
N LYS A 6 10.15 -18.16 9.32
CA LYS A 6 10.44 -17.20 8.27
C LYS A 6 9.18 -16.81 7.50
N ALA A 7 8.31 -17.77 7.19
CA ALA A 7 7.05 -17.51 6.49
C ALA A 7 6.15 -16.57 7.32
N HIS A 8 5.98 -16.82 8.62
CA HIS A 8 5.12 -16.02 9.48
C HIS A 8 5.65 -14.61 9.76
N ILE A 9 6.95 -14.43 9.93
CA ILE A 9 7.54 -13.16 10.39
C ILE A 9 7.98 -12.29 9.20
N ILE A 10 8.44 -12.88 8.11
CA ILE A 10 9.05 -12.13 7.01
C ILE A 10 8.15 -12.11 5.76
N LEU A 11 7.64 -13.28 5.32
CA LEU A 11 6.99 -13.38 4.02
C LEU A 11 5.53 -12.93 4.04
N LEU A 12 4.73 -13.35 5.05
CA LEU A 12 3.32 -12.97 5.15
C LEU A 12 3.12 -11.46 5.34
N PRO A 13 3.88 -10.77 6.21
CA PRO A 13 3.74 -9.32 6.41
C PRO A 13 4.12 -8.47 5.20
N ARG A 14 4.87 -9.01 4.23
CA ARG A 14 5.32 -8.31 3.03
C ARG A 14 6.06 -7.01 3.35
N TRP A 15 7.09 -7.08 4.18
CA TRP A 15 7.84 -5.91 4.66
C TRP A 15 8.42 -5.01 3.56
N PHE A 16 8.56 -5.51 2.33
CA PHE A 16 8.94 -4.66 1.19
C PHE A 16 7.93 -3.52 0.92
N ALA A 17 6.67 -3.68 1.35
CA ALA A 17 5.64 -2.65 1.24
C ALA A 17 5.67 -1.64 2.40
N ALA A 18 6.48 -1.87 3.44
CA ALA A 18 6.55 -0.98 4.60
C ALA A 18 6.82 0.49 4.25
N PRO A 19 7.68 0.85 3.28
CA PRO A 19 7.86 2.25 2.89
C PRO A 19 6.60 2.87 2.28
N LEU A 20 5.80 2.11 1.53
CA LEU A 20 4.56 2.59 0.91
C LEU A 20 3.47 2.92 1.94
N PHE A 21 3.48 2.26 3.10
CA PHE A 21 2.58 2.55 4.22
C PHE A 21 3.21 3.50 5.22
N GLY A 22 4.49 3.37 5.49
CA GLY A 22 5.21 4.16 6.49
C GLY A 22 5.43 5.62 6.06
N ALA A 23 5.81 5.86 4.80
CA ALA A 23 6.06 7.22 4.32
C ALA A 23 4.84 8.15 4.47
N PRO A 24 3.60 7.77 4.09
CA PRO A 24 2.44 8.61 4.33
C PRO A 24 2.14 8.83 5.82
N ILE A 25 2.41 7.85 6.70
CA ILE A 25 2.28 8.04 8.15
C ILE A 25 3.28 9.11 8.64
N VAL A 26 4.54 9.04 8.19
CA VAL A 26 5.56 10.04 8.52
C VAL A 26 5.17 11.42 8.00
N LEU A 27 4.69 11.53 6.75
CA LEU A 27 4.19 12.80 6.23
C LEU A 27 3.06 13.35 7.09
N GLY A 28 2.12 12.51 7.50
CA GLY A 28 1.03 12.91 8.39
C GLY A 28 1.55 13.51 9.71
N ALA A 29 2.56 12.89 10.31
CA ALA A 29 3.19 13.40 11.52
C ALA A 29 3.87 14.77 11.28
N LEU A 30 4.59 14.93 10.19
CA LEU A 30 5.23 16.21 9.82
C LEU A 30 4.20 17.33 9.63
N LEU A 31 3.11 17.06 8.92
CA LEU A 31 2.01 18.00 8.71
C LEU A 31 1.28 18.38 10.02
N ALA A 32 1.35 17.54 11.05
CA ALA A 32 0.72 17.78 12.36
C ALA A 32 1.67 18.41 13.39
N GLY A 33 2.87 18.82 13.01
CA GLY A 33 3.81 19.52 13.87
C GLY A 33 5.16 18.83 14.06
N GLY A 34 5.42 17.75 13.31
CA GLY A 34 6.73 17.09 13.29
C GLY A 34 6.76 15.72 13.96
N MET A 35 7.92 15.07 13.87
CA MET A 35 8.13 13.75 14.46
C MET A 35 8.34 13.86 15.97
N SER A 36 7.45 13.24 16.74
CA SER A 36 7.48 13.10 18.19
C SER A 36 7.61 11.63 18.59
N PHE A 37 7.77 11.35 19.88
CA PHE A 37 7.74 9.98 20.39
C PHE A 37 6.41 9.26 20.04
N THR A 38 5.28 9.95 20.20
CA THR A 38 3.96 9.39 19.85
C THR A 38 3.83 9.14 18.33
N SER A 39 4.45 9.95 17.47
CA SER A 39 4.50 9.72 16.02
C SER A 39 5.25 8.43 15.68
N TRP A 40 6.37 8.14 16.33
CA TRP A 40 7.09 6.87 16.15
C TRP A 40 6.27 5.66 16.60
N ILE A 41 5.54 5.80 17.72
CA ILE A 41 4.59 4.77 18.16
C ILE A 41 3.45 4.60 17.14
N GLY A 42 2.96 5.69 16.53
CA GLY A 42 1.97 5.67 15.43
C GLY A 42 2.49 4.96 14.19
N LEU A 43 3.73 5.23 13.80
CA LEU A 43 4.38 4.53 12.69
C LEU A 43 4.47 3.02 12.97
N LEU A 44 4.92 2.63 14.18
CA LEU A 44 4.95 1.23 14.59
C LEU A 44 3.56 0.59 14.51
N ALA A 45 2.53 1.24 15.06
CA ALA A 45 1.15 0.76 15.00
C ALA A 45 0.69 0.54 13.55
N GLY A 46 0.92 1.50 12.67
CA GLY A 46 0.55 1.42 11.27
C GLY A 46 1.26 0.28 10.52
N LEU A 47 2.54 0.07 10.77
CA LEU A 47 3.29 -1.05 10.18
C LEU A 47 2.81 -2.42 10.70
N LEU A 48 2.40 -2.51 11.96
CA LEU A 48 1.80 -3.73 12.51
C LEU A 48 0.39 -3.99 11.91
N VAL A 49 -0.41 -2.93 11.69
CA VAL A 49 -1.70 -3.04 10.98
C VAL A 49 -1.46 -3.51 9.53
N MET A 50 -0.49 -2.96 8.83
CA MET A 50 -0.11 -3.41 7.49
C MET A 50 0.28 -4.91 7.48
N ALA A 51 1.11 -5.33 8.43
CA ALA A 51 1.55 -6.74 8.55
C ALA A 51 0.36 -7.70 8.77
N GLY A 52 -0.58 -7.31 9.64
CA GLY A 52 -1.82 -8.03 9.87
C GLY A 52 -2.70 -8.07 8.62
N GLY A 53 -2.86 -6.95 7.95
CA GLY A 53 -3.64 -6.82 6.72
C GLY A 53 -3.13 -7.71 5.60
N HIS A 54 -1.83 -7.73 5.32
CA HIS A 54 -1.24 -8.61 4.32
C HIS A 54 -1.40 -10.10 4.66
N SER A 55 -1.21 -10.46 5.93
CA SER A 55 -1.39 -11.85 6.38
C SER A 55 -2.85 -12.29 6.24
N LEU A 56 -3.80 -11.50 6.74
CA LEU A 56 -5.24 -11.80 6.62
C LEU A 56 -5.69 -11.83 5.16
N ASN A 57 -5.25 -10.88 4.32
CA ASN A 57 -5.60 -10.87 2.91
C ASN A 57 -5.20 -12.21 2.24
N SER A 58 -4.02 -12.75 2.54
CA SER A 58 -3.59 -14.04 2.00
C SER A 58 -4.51 -15.20 2.45
N ALA A 59 -5.00 -15.20 3.69
CA ALA A 59 -5.95 -16.19 4.16
C ALA A 59 -7.35 -16.02 3.53
N LEU A 60 -7.82 -14.78 3.39
CA LEU A 60 -9.10 -14.45 2.80
C LEU A 60 -9.12 -14.76 1.30
N ASP A 61 -8.04 -14.48 0.58
CA ASP A 61 -7.90 -14.81 -0.84
C ASP A 61 -7.97 -16.31 -1.09
N TYR A 62 -7.47 -17.11 -0.18
CA TYR A 62 -7.60 -18.57 -0.26
C TYR A 62 -8.98 -19.08 0.19
N ALA A 63 -9.47 -18.61 1.34
CA ALA A 63 -10.67 -19.18 1.97
C ALA A 63 -12.00 -18.61 1.41
N TRP A 64 -12.08 -17.29 1.23
CA TRP A 64 -13.31 -16.60 0.84
C TRP A 64 -13.43 -16.42 -0.67
N THR A 65 -12.36 -15.89 -1.30
CA THR A 65 -12.43 -15.56 -2.71
C THR A 65 -12.05 -16.73 -3.60
N GLY A 66 -11.35 -17.71 -3.05
CA GLY A 66 -10.84 -18.86 -3.81
C GLY A 66 -9.75 -18.51 -4.83
N LEU A 67 -9.27 -17.25 -4.83
CA LEU A 67 -8.31 -16.75 -5.81
C LEU A 67 -7.02 -17.56 -5.84
N ASP A 68 -6.55 -17.97 -4.66
CA ASP A 68 -5.30 -18.70 -4.49
C ASP A 68 -5.50 -20.23 -4.47
N ARG A 69 -6.76 -20.71 -4.63
CA ARG A 69 -7.03 -22.15 -4.81
C ARG A 69 -6.72 -22.54 -6.25
N GLY A 70 -5.89 -23.52 -6.45
CA GLY A 70 -5.62 -24.06 -7.79
C GLY A 70 -4.31 -23.59 -8.41
N GLY A 71 -3.25 -23.65 -7.63
CA GLY A 71 -1.89 -23.72 -8.15
C GLY A 71 -1.39 -22.46 -8.84
N GLY A 72 -1.34 -21.36 -8.11
CA GLY A 72 -0.72 -20.12 -8.56
C GLY A 72 0.78 -20.18 -8.89
N THR A 73 1.28 -21.32 -9.35
CA THR A 73 2.67 -21.51 -9.76
C THR A 73 3.00 -20.76 -11.04
N GLU A 74 2.04 -20.58 -11.95
CA GLU A 74 2.24 -19.82 -13.20
C GLU A 74 2.19 -18.32 -12.94
N ARG A 75 1.31 -17.85 -12.04
CA ARG A 75 1.13 -16.43 -11.73
C ARG A 75 2.35 -15.79 -11.08
N SER A 76 3.04 -16.50 -10.19
CA SER A 76 4.20 -15.96 -9.48
C SER A 76 5.48 -15.91 -10.30
N ALA A 77 5.54 -16.58 -11.46
CA ALA A 77 6.74 -16.62 -12.28
C ALA A 77 7.06 -15.28 -12.92
N GLU A 78 6.01 -14.47 -13.24
CA GLU A 78 6.18 -13.16 -13.86
C GLU A 78 6.33 -12.02 -12.84
N LYS A 79 6.01 -12.25 -11.56
CA LYS A 79 6.10 -11.24 -10.50
C LYS A 79 7.43 -11.29 -9.77
N SER A 80 8.15 -10.16 -9.72
CA SER A 80 9.48 -10.11 -9.09
C SER A 80 9.44 -10.00 -7.57
N TYR A 81 8.32 -9.57 -6.98
CA TYR A 81 8.23 -9.17 -5.57
C TYR A 81 7.19 -9.91 -4.72
N THR A 82 6.40 -10.82 -5.32
CA THR A 82 5.37 -11.55 -4.57
C THR A 82 5.84 -12.96 -4.19
N THR A 83 6.45 -13.09 -3.03
CA THR A 83 6.92 -14.39 -2.52
C THR A 83 5.94 -15.10 -1.58
N ALA A 84 4.93 -14.38 -1.04
CA ALA A 84 4.04 -14.88 0.00
C ALA A 84 2.79 -15.60 -0.53
N GLN A 85 2.35 -15.32 -1.77
CA GLN A 85 1.06 -15.77 -2.32
C GLN A 85 0.89 -17.29 -2.37
N ASN A 86 1.97 -18.06 -2.34
CA ASN A 86 1.92 -19.52 -2.51
C ASN A 86 2.17 -20.33 -1.23
N LEU A 87 2.27 -19.68 -0.05
CA LEU A 87 2.62 -20.43 1.18
C LEU A 87 1.54 -21.43 1.58
N ILE A 88 0.26 -21.07 1.35
CA ILE A 88 -0.88 -21.96 1.62
C ILE A 88 -0.99 -23.00 0.51
N ALA A 89 -0.95 -22.61 -0.76
CA ALA A 89 -1.07 -23.51 -1.90
C ALA A 89 0.05 -24.56 -1.94
N LYS A 90 1.27 -24.20 -1.50
CA LYS A 90 2.41 -25.12 -1.38
C LYS A 90 2.38 -25.99 -0.11
N GLY A 91 1.35 -25.85 0.73
CA GLY A 91 1.24 -26.61 1.99
C GLY A 91 2.27 -26.24 3.06
N ILE A 92 3.00 -25.12 2.90
CA ILE A 92 3.99 -24.65 3.90
C ILE A 92 3.26 -24.17 5.15
N LEU A 93 2.13 -23.47 4.98
CA LEU A 93 1.28 -23.00 6.06
C LEU A 93 -0.18 -23.42 5.83
N SER A 94 -0.92 -23.65 6.91
CA SER A 94 -2.37 -23.84 6.83
C SER A 94 -3.09 -22.51 6.78
N VAL A 95 -4.28 -22.45 6.17
CA VAL A 95 -5.15 -21.26 6.17
C VAL A 95 -5.38 -20.74 7.60
N LYS A 96 -5.67 -21.65 8.53
CA LYS A 96 -5.87 -21.31 9.94
C LYS A 96 -4.65 -20.63 10.55
N SER A 97 -3.44 -21.14 10.27
CA SER A 97 -2.22 -20.54 10.84
C SER A 97 -1.94 -19.16 10.25
N VAL A 98 -2.25 -18.91 8.98
CA VAL A 98 -2.11 -17.59 8.33
C VAL A 98 -3.14 -16.61 8.88
N TYR A 99 -4.38 -17.07 9.08
CA TYR A 99 -5.44 -16.25 9.69
C TYR A 99 -5.09 -15.84 11.12
N VAL A 100 -4.66 -16.80 11.95
CA VAL A 100 -4.20 -16.52 13.32
C VAL A 100 -3.00 -15.57 13.32
N ASN A 101 -2.06 -15.75 12.40
CA ASN A 101 -0.91 -14.82 12.28
C ASN A 101 -1.37 -13.37 12.05
N GLY A 102 -2.32 -13.15 11.13
CA GLY A 102 -2.85 -11.81 10.88
C GLY A 102 -3.56 -11.21 12.10
N LEU A 103 -4.34 -12.02 12.84
CA LEU A 103 -4.97 -11.57 14.09
C LEU A 103 -3.93 -11.25 15.17
N CYS A 104 -2.84 -12.02 15.26
CA CYS A 104 -1.74 -11.72 16.20
C CYS A 104 -1.10 -10.37 15.89
N TRP A 105 -0.86 -10.04 14.61
CA TRP A 105 -0.35 -8.73 14.23
C TRP A 105 -1.31 -7.61 14.60
N TYR A 106 -2.63 -7.79 14.42
CA TYR A 106 -3.64 -6.80 14.82
C TYR A 106 -3.70 -6.63 16.33
N LEU A 107 -3.60 -7.73 17.08
CA LEU A 107 -3.54 -7.66 18.54
C LEU A 107 -2.29 -6.89 19.00
N LEU A 108 -1.13 -7.17 18.39
CA LEU A 108 0.10 -6.42 18.67
C LEU A 108 -0.05 -4.93 18.31
N ALA A 109 -0.72 -4.60 17.21
CA ALA A 109 -0.99 -3.22 16.81
C ALA A 109 -1.94 -2.50 17.80
N SER A 110 -2.85 -3.23 18.44
CA SER A 110 -3.78 -2.65 19.42
C SER A 110 -3.07 -2.08 20.64
N ILE A 111 -1.93 -2.65 21.05
CA ILE A 111 -1.15 -2.16 22.20
C ILE A 111 -0.69 -0.70 21.99
N PRO A 112 0.10 -0.38 20.95
CA PRO A 112 0.48 1.01 20.70
C PRO A 112 -0.71 1.92 20.39
N LEU A 113 -1.79 1.41 19.76
CA LEU A 113 -2.99 2.22 19.52
C LEU A 113 -3.69 2.63 20.82
N VAL A 114 -3.83 1.73 21.80
CA VAL A 114 -4.38 2.05 23.12
C VAL A 114 -3.49 3.05 23.84
N TYR A 115 -2.17 2.85 23.82
CA TYR A 115 -1.23 3.82 24.39
C TYR A 115 -1.42 5.22 23.79
N LEU A 116 -1.52 5.32 22.46
CA LEU A 116 -1.75 6.59 21.76
C LEU A 116 -3.09 7.22 22.14
N ALA A 117 -4.15 6.42 22.27
CA ALA A 117 -5.45 6.93 22.67
C ALA A 117 -5.42 7.62 24.02
N LEU A 118 -4.64 7.07 24.95
CA LEU A 118 -4.45 7.65 26.29
C LEU A 118 -3.57 8.90 26.28
N ARG A 119 -2.69 9.07 25.27
CA ARG A 119 -1.74 10.17 25.19
C ARG A 119 -2.21 11.34 24.34
N VAL A 120 -2.82 11.05 23.17
CA VAL A 120 -3.17 12.06 22.17
C VAL A 120 -4.68 12.16 21.88
N GLY A 121 -5.47 11.18 22.36
CA GLY A 121 -6.92 11.17 22.21
C GLY A 121 -7.47 10.01 21.39
N TYR A 122 -8.76 9.75 21.52
CA TYR A 122 -9.41 8.54 20.99
C TYR A 122 -9.55 8.49 19.46
N ALA A 123 -9.38 9.62 18.76
CA ALA A 123 -9.48 9.65 17.29
C ALA A 123 -8.49 8.68 16.61
N VAL A 124 -7.31 8.45 17.21
CA VAL A 124 -6.33 7.50 16.71
C VAL A 124 -6.85 6.06 16.68
N LEU A 125 -7.73 5.67 17.62
CA LEU A 125 -8.39 4.35 17.62
C LEU A 125 -9.33 4.21 16.44
N ILE A 126 -10.11 5.27 16.13
CA ILE A 126 -11.05 5.24 14.99
C ILE A 126 -10.27 5.00 13.71
N VAL A 127 -9.18 5.74 13.49
CA VAL A 127 -8.33 5.57 12.30
C VAL A 127 -7.66 4.19 12.28
N GLY A 128 -7.15 3.72 13.42
CA GLY A 128 -6.54 2.39 13.55
C GLY A 128 -7.50 1.25 13.25
N PHE A 129 -8.71 1.29 13.81
CA PHE A 129 -9.75 0.28 13.54
C PHE A 129 -10.25 0.35 12.09
N ALA A 130 -10.38 1.56 11.51
CA ALA A 130 -10.69 1.71 10.09
C ALA A 130 -9.61 1.03 9.22
N GLY A 131 -8.31 1.24 9.55
CA GLY A 131 -7.20 0.59 8.87
C GLY A 131 -7.23 -0.95 8.97
N MET A 132 -7.56 -1.50 10.14
CA MET A 132 -7.73 -2.96 10.30
C MET A 132 -8.93 -3.50 9.49
N SER A 133 -10.03 -2.75 9.45
CA SER A 133 -11.27 -3.13 8.75
C SER A 133 -11.12 -3.11 7.23
N ILE A 134 -10.23 -2.29 6.70
CA ILE A 134 -9.95 -2.18 5.27
C ILE A 134 -9.60 -3.53 4.64
N THR A 135 -8.92 -4.41 5.34
CA THR A 135 -8.53 -5.74 4.82
C THR A 135 -9.75 -6.58 4.43
N PHE A 136 -10.80 -6.55 5.24
CA PHE A 136 -12.03 -7.28 4.97
C PHE A 136 -12.84 -6.61 3.85
N LEU A 137 -12.87 -5.27 3.83
CA LEU A 137 -13.49 -4.51 2.76
C LEU A 137 -12.78 -4.76 1.43
N TYR A 138 -11.45 -4.77 1.43
CA TYR A 138 -10.62 -5.03 0.25
C TYR A 138 -10.91 -6.41 -0.35
N ALA A 139 -10.99 -7.46 0.47
CA ALA A 139 -11.32 -8.81 0.00
C ALA A 139 -12.68 -8.86 -0.73
N LYS A 140 -13.71 -8.17 -0.22
CA LYS A 140 -15.03 -8.05 -0.86
C LYS A 140 -15.01 -7.15 -2.09
N ALA A 141 -14.26 -6.05 -2.03
CA ALA A 141 -14.17 -5.04 -3.08
C ALA A 141 -13.61 -5.60 -4.40
N LYS A 142 -12.82 -6.68 -4.35
CA LYS A 142 -12.28 -7.38 -5.54
C LYS A 142 -13.36 -7.81 -6.54
N PHE A 143 -14.59 -8.03 -6.08
CA PHE A 143 -15.70 -8.46 -6.94
C PHE A 143 -16.54 -7.29 -7.50
N ASN A 144 -16.23 -6.02 -7.12
CA ASN A 144 -17.07 -4.86 -7.37
C ASN A 144 -16.33 -3.68 -8.05
N TRP A 145 -15.18 -3.86 -8.69
CA TRP A 145 -14.36 -2.80 -9.30
C TRP A 145 -13.88 -1.69 -8.33
N THR A 146 -13.90 -1.96 -7.03
CA THR A 146 -13.61 -0.92 -6.02
C THR A 146 -12.40 -1.22 -5.16
N HIS A 147 -11.70 -2.33 -5.38
CA HIS A 147 -10.60 -2.71 -4.50
C HIS A 147 -9.38 -1.79 -4.63
N GLU A 148 -9.14 -1.20 -5.81
CA GLU A 148 -8.11 -0.18 -5.97
C GLU A 148 -8.44 1.07 -5.15
N LEU A 149 -9.72 1.48 -5.12
CA LEU A 149 -10.15 2.60 -4.28
C LEU A 149 -10.00 2.26 -2.79
N VAL A 150 -10.39 1.05 -2.37
CA VAL A 150 -10.25 0.61 -0.98
C VAL A 150 -8.78 0.55 -0.55
N LEU A 151 -7.89 0.04 -1.40
CA LEU A 151 -6.45 0.09 -1.12
C LEU A 151 -5.93 1.53 -1.09
N GLY A 152 -6.37 2.37 -2.03
CA GLY A 152 -6.01 3.79 -2.07
C GLY A 152 -6.39 4.53 -0.78
N LEU A 153 -7.57 4.26 -0.22
CA LEU A 153 -7.98 4.80 1.08
C LEU A 153 -7.07 4.34 2.23
N ALA A 154 -6.59 3.09 2.19
CA ALA A 154 -5.69 2.56 3.21
C ALA A 154 -4.31 3.24 3.19
N VAL A 155 -3.68 3.28 2.01
CA VAL A 155 -2.28 3.74 1.85
C VAL A 155 -2.16 5.26 1.70
N GLY A 156 -3.24 5.96 1.40
CA GLY A 156 -3.30 7.41 1.33
C GLY A 156 -3.96 8.00 2.59
N PRO A 157 -5.27 8.28 2.57
CA PRO A 157 -5.96 8.97 3.64
C PRO A 157 -5.77 8.37 5.03
N LEU A 158 -6.01 7.07 5.21
CA LEU A 158 -5.91 6.46 6.54
C LEU A 158 -4.47 6.44 7.05
N ALA A 159 -3.48 6.18 6.20
CA ALA A 159 -2.08 6.20 6.60
C ALA A 159 -1.62 7.62 7.01
N VAL A 160 -1.93 8.66 6.22
CA VAL A 160 -1.59 10.04 6.57
C VAL A 160 -2.32 10.48 7.85
N LEU A 161 -3.62 10.24 7.96
CA LEU A 161 -4.38 10.57 9.15
C LEU A 161 -3.89 9.84 10.41
N SER A 162 -3.44 8.58 10.28
CA SER A 162 -2.87 7.85 11.41
C SER A 162 -1.62 8.53 11.97
N GLY A 163 -0.74 9.02 11.11
CA GLY A 163 0.41 9.82 11.52
C GLY A 163 0.01 11.15 12.16
N MET A 164 -0.97 11.84 11.58
CA MET A 164 -1.47 13.11 12.12
C MET A 164 -2.06 12.94 13.51
N TYR A 165 -2.98 11.99 13.69
CA TYR A 165 -3.63 11.75 14.99
C TYR A 165 -2.71 11.12 16.03
N ALA A 166 -1.65 10.42 15.61
CA ALA A 166 -0.61 9.96 16.53
C ALA A 166 0.29 11.11 17.02
N THR A 167 0.32 12.23 16.32
CA THR A 167 1.12 13.42 16.68
C THR A 167 0.31 14.41 17.48
N SER A 168 -0.94 14.66 17.11
CA SER A 168 -1.82 15.68 17.71
C SER A 168 -3.26 15.17 17.82
N GLY A 169 -3.91 15.48 18.93
CA GLY A 169 -5.33 15.16 19.13
C GLY A 169 -6.30 15.95 18.21
N SER A 170 -5.86 17.07 17.68
CA SER A 170 -6.65 17.97 16.80
C SER A 170 -5.83 18.44 15.61
N PRO A 171 -5.38 17.52 14.71
CA PRO A 171 -4.55 17.90 13.58
C PRO A 171 -5.35 18.59 12.47
N PRO A 172 -4.67 19.31 11.56
CA PRO A 172 -5.28 19.90 10.37
C PRO A 172 -5.64 18.82 9.33
N TRP A 173 -6.56 17.93 9.65
CA TRP A 173 -6.88 16.71 8.88
C TRP A 173 -7.21 16.96 7.40
N LYS A 174 -7.75 18.14 7.04
CA LYS A 174 -8.05 18.51 5.64
C LYS A 174 -6.79 18.55 4.79
N SER A 175 -5.72 19.18 5.30
CA SER A 175 -4.41 19.19 4.63
C SER A 175 -3.85 17.77 4.45
N GLY A 176 -4.03 16.93 5.46
CA GLY A 176 -3.63 15.52 5.39
C GLY A 176 -4.38 14.73 4.31
N LEU A 177 -5.69 14.91 4.19
CA LEU A 177 -6.46 14.28 3.13
C LEU A 177 -5.97 14.70 1.74
N LEU A 178 -5.71 15.99 1.53
CA LEU A 178 -5.17 16.48 0.26
C LEU A 178 -3.77 15.89 0.02
N ALA A 179 -2.88 15.95 1.01
CA ALA A 179 -1.51 15.44 0.88
C ALA A 179 -1.44 13.91 0.65
N SER A 180 -2.50 13.17 0.95
CA SER A 180 -2.54 11.71 0.83
C SER A 180 -2.70 11.21 -0.62
N VAL A 181 -3.19 12.05 -1.53
CA VAL A 181 -3.58 11.66 -2.90
C VAL A 181 -2.41 11.06 -3.71
N PRO A 182 -1.20 11.65 -3.74
CA PRO A 182 -0.08 11.07 -4.49
C PRO A 182 0.27 9.64 -4.03
N PHE A 183 0.18 9.35 -2.73
CA PHE A 183 0.44 8.02 -2.17
C PHE A 183 -0.61 6.99 -2.61
N ALA A 184 -1.88 7.38 -2.57
CA ALA A 184 -2.98 6.54 -3.05
C ALA A 184 -2.81 6.21 -4.54
N ILE A 185 -2.45 7.20 -5.36
CA ILE A 185 -2.27 7.01 -6.81
C ILE A 185 -1.13 6.03 -7.10
N ILE A 186 0.07 6.30 -6.57
CA ILE A 186 1.25 5.50 -6.88
C ILE A 186 1.10 4.06 -6.37
N THR A 187 0.56 3.88 -5.16
CA THR A 187 0.49 2.55 -4.56
C THR A 187 -0.70 1.74 -5.10
N SER A 188 -1.86 2.36 -5.22
CA SER A 188 -3.08 1.66 -5.57
C SER A 188 -3.37 1.70 -7.07
N PHE A 189 -3.59 2.89 -7.64
CA PHE A 189 -4.03 2.98 -9.03
C PHE A 189 -2.92 2.58 -10.02
N ALA A 190 -1.66 2.93 -9.75
CA ALA A 190 -0.55 2.52 -10.60
C ALA A 190 0.06 1.18 -10.17
N GLY A 191 0.44 1.04 -8.90
CA GLY A 191 1.17 -0.13 -8.40
C GLY A 191 0.34 -1.41 -8.41
N LEU A 192 -0.93 -1.37 -7.96
CA LEU A 192 -1.79 -2.54 -7.97
C LEU A 192 -2.19 -2.94 -9.38
N ALA A 193 -2.49 -1.99 -10.27
CA ALA A 193 -2.79 -2.30 -11.67
C ALA A 193 -1.61 -3.00 -12.35
N LEU A 194 -0.39 -2.55 -12.07
CA LEU A 194 0.83 -3.20 -12.56
C LEU A 194 0.99 -4.62 -11.99
N ASP A 195 0.70 -4.82 -10.70
CA ASP A 195 0.74 -6.14 -10.05
C ASP A 195 -0.29 -7.10 -10.64
N GLU A 196 -1.48 -6.63 -10.95
CA GLU A 196 -2.58 -7.45 -11.45
C GLU A 196 -2.56 -7.68 -12.97
N TRP A 197 -1.82 -6.87 -13.73
CA TRP A 197 -1.81 -6.92 -15.18
C TRP A 197 -1.56 -8.31 -15.78
N PRO A 198 -0.56 -9.09 -15.32
CA PRO A 198 -0.32 -10.44 -15.85
C PRO A 198 -1.47 -11.42 -15.57
N ASP A 199 -2.18 -11.18 -14.46
CA ASP A 199 -3.24 -12.07 -13.97
C ASP A 199 -4.65 -11.60 -14.35
N ALA A 200 -4.80 -10.45 -15.03
CA ALA A 200 -6.08 -9.77 -15.21
C ALA A 200 -7.18 -10.67 -15.78
N LYS A 201 -6.88 -11.42 -16.86
CA LYS A 201 -7.83 -12.38 -17.47
C LYS A 201 -8.17 -13.54 -16.53
N ALA A 202 -7.15 -14.14 -15.90
CA ALA A 202 -7.35 -15.26 -14.99
C ALA A 202 -8.10 -14.84 -13.72
N ASN A 203 -7.90 -13.61 -13.26
CA ASN A 203 -8.63 -13.03 -12.15
C ASN A 203 -10.11 -12.82 -12.51
N LEU A 204 -10.41 -12.30 -13.70
CA LEU A 204 -11.80 -12.15 -14.15
C LEU A 204 -12.53 -13.51 -14.23
N ALA A 205 -11.88 -14.56 -14.74
CA ALA A 205 -12.46 -15.90 -14.79
C ALA A 205 -12.86 -16.43 -13.39
N LYS A 206 -12.26 -15.87 -12.32
CA LYS A 206 -12.61 -16.14 -10.92
C LYS A 206 -13.54 -15.09 -10.31
N GLY A 207 -14.08 -14.18 -11.14
CA GLY A 207 -15.02 -13.13 -10.74
C GLY A 207 -14.36 -11.87 -10.16
N VAL A 208 -13.01 -11.77 -10.16
CA VAL A 208 -12.33 -10.54 -9.73
C VAL A 208 -12.42 -9.50 -10.81
N LYS A 209 -12.85 -8.32 -10.42
CA LYS A 209 -13.07 -7.17 -11.29
C LYS A 209 -12.03 -6.10 -10.97
N SER A 210 -10.94 -6.03 -11.77
CA SER A 210 -9.87 -5.06 -11.58
C SER A 210 -9.82 -4.00 -12.67
N ILE A 211 -9.29 -2.83 -12.33
CA ILE A 211 -9.02 -1.77 -13.31
C ILE A 211 -8.03 -2.27 -14.35
N ALA A 212 -7.03 -3.07 -13.97
CA ALA A 212 -6.10 -3.68 -14.91
C ALA A 212 -6.81 -4.45 -16.02
N TYR A 213 -7.85 -5.23 -15.70
CA TYR A 213 -8.67 -5.91 -16.69
C TYR A 213 -9.42 -4.93 -17.58
N LYS A 214 -10.05 -3.89 -17.01
CA LYS A 214 -10.79 -2.88 -17.81
C LYS A 214 -9.88 -2.14 -18.79
N VAL A 215 -8.70 -1.78 -18.36
CA VAL A 215 -7.68 -1.14 -19.21
C VAL A 215 -7.32 -2.05 -20.37
N TRP A 216 -7.07 -3.33 -20.08
CA TRP A 216 -6.76 -4.32 -21.09
C TRP A 216 -7.94 -4.59 -22.05
N GLU A 217 -9.17 -4.75 -21.53
CA GLU A 217 -10.40 -5.00 -22.31
C GLU A 217 -10.69 -3.88 -23.30
N ASN A 218 -10.44 -2.63 -22.91
CA ASN A 218 -10.63 -1.45 -23.75
C ASN A 218 -9.46 -1.16 -24.70
N GLY A 219 -8.48 -2.07 -24.81
CA GLY A 219 -7.34 -1.90 -25.71
C GLY A 219 -6.36 -0.79 -25.31
N VAL A 220 -6.50 -0.25 -24.10
CA VAL A 220 -5.56 0.75 -23.56
C VAL A 220 -4.29 0.04 -23.11
N SER A 221 -3.13 0.54 -23.53
CA SER A 221 -1.88 -0.05 -23.07
C SER A 221 -1.61 0.26 -21.60
N LEU A 222 -0.95 -0.67 -20.91
CA LEU A 222 -0.56 -0.48 -19.51
C LEU A 222 0.33 0.76 -19.35
N GLU A 223 1.24 1.00 -20.30
CA GLU A 223 2.15 2.14 -20.30
C GLU A 223 1.39 3.46 -20.33
N TRP A 224 0.36 3.58 -21.18
CA TRP A 224 -0.50 4.76 -21.24
C TRP A 224 -1.25 4.98 -19.92
N TYR A 225 -1.82 3.92 -19.37
CA TYR A 225 -2.52 3.98 -18.10
C TYR A 225 -1.60 4.45 -16.96
N LEU A 226 -0.42 3.83 -16.83
CA LEU A 226 0.56 4.19 -15.80
C LEU A 226 1.07 5.63 -15.98
N SER A 227 1.36 6.03 -17.25
CA SER A 227 1.81 7.40 -17.56
C SER A 227 0.77 8.45 -17.14
N SER A 228 -0.52 8.17 -17.38
CA SER A 228 -1.60 9.09 -17.01
C SER A 228 -1.68 9.30 -15.49
N TRP A 229 -1.59 8.21 -14.69
CA TRP A 229 -1.60 8.31 -13.24
C TRP A 229 -0.34 8.97 -12.67
N LEU A 230 0.83 8.69 -13.25
CA LEU A 230 2.06 9.36 -12.89
C LEU A 230 1.97 10.86 -13.16
N LEU A 231 1.58 11.24 -14.37
CA LEU A 231 1.42 12.66 -14.72
C LEU A 231 0.45 13.35 -13.77
N PHE A 232 -0.71 12.73 -13.49
CA PHE A 232 -1.67 13.27 -12.54
C PHE A 232 -1.06 13.40 -11.14
N SER A 233 -0.30 12.41 -10.65
CA SER A 233 0.36 12.46 -9.34
C SER A 233 1.37 13.61 -9.24
N TYR A 234 2.18 13.84 -10.28
CA TYR A 234 3.13 14.95 -10.33
C TYR A 234 2.44 16.30 -10.42
N MET A 235 1.43 16.46 -11.29
CA MET A 235 0.63 17.69 -11.39
C MET A 235 -0.05 18.02 -10.07
N TYR A 236 -0.61 17.01 -9.41
CA TYR A 236 -1.24 17.17 -8.11
C TYR A 236 -0.22 17.54 -7.02
N GLN A 237 0.98 16.99 -7.05
CA GLN A 237 2.04 17.38 -6.13
C GLN A 237 2.47 18.84 -6.34
N ILE A 238 2.58 19.32 -7.59
CA ILE A 238 2.82 20.75 -7.90
C ILE A 238 1.71 21.61 -7.31
N PHE A 239 0.45 21.21 -7.45
CA PHE A 239 -0.68 21.89 -6.83
C PHE A 239 -0.51 21.97 -5.30
N LEU A 240 -0.17 20.86 -4.62
CA LEU A 240 0.05 20.84 -3.16
C LEU A 240 1.19 21.77 -2.71
N ILE A 241 2.27 21.87 -3.50
CA ILE A 241 3.37 22.80 -3.25
C ILE A 241 2.86 24.25 -3.40
N ASN A 242 2.13 24.55 -4.46
CA ASN A 242 1.64 25.92 -4.72
C ASN A 242 0.65 26.43 -3.67
N ILE A 243 -0.17 25.54 -3.08
CA ILE A 243 -1.09 25.92 -1.98
C ILE A 243 -0.43 25.82 -0.59
N GLY A 244 0.87 25.53 -0.52
CA GLY A 244 1.65 25.51 0.72
C GLY A 244 1.40 24.31 1.64
N ILE A 245 0.79 23.22 1.15
CA ILE A 245 0.62 21.98 1.94
C ILE A 245 1.92 21.19 1.95
N LEU A 246 2.60 21.09 0.81
CA LEU A 246 3.93 20.50 0.74
C LEU A 246 4.99 21.59 0.58
N HIS A 247 6.14 21.40 1.22
CA HIS A 247 7.27 22.30 1.03
C HIS A 247 7.85 22.14 -0.40
N PRO A 248 8.35 23.22 -1.05
CA PRO A 248 8.94 23.18 -2.40
C PRO A 248 10.02 22.12 -2.57
N SER A 249 10.82 21.82 -1.54
CA SER A 249 11.84 20.77 -1.55
C SER A 249 11.27 19.37 -1.85
N SER A 250 9.96 19.16 -1.66
CA SER A 250 9.30 17.89 -2.05
C SER A 250 9.38 17.62 -3.56
N ALA A 251 9.66 18.66 -4.38
CA ALA A 251 9.89 18.52 -5.81
C ALA A 251 11.13 17.66 -6.15
N VAL A 252 11.99 17.34 -5.18
CA VAL A 252 13.10 16.39 -5.37
C VAL A 252 12.61 15.02 -5.89
N SER A 253 11.39 14.63 -5.58
CA SER A 253 10.76 13.41 -6.10
C SER A 253 10.63 13.41 -7.63
N PHE A 254 10.62 14.59 -8.29
CA PHE A 254 10.56 14.71 -9.76
C PHE A 254 11.81 14.15 -10.45
N ALA A 255 12.93 14.06 -9.74
CA ALA A 255 14.14 13.42 -10.26
C ALA A 255 13.95 11.92 -10.57
N LEU A 256 12.85 11.30 -10.11
CA LEU A 256 12.52 9.90 -10.40
C LEU A 256 11.77 9.70 -11.71
N TRP A 257 11.34 10.77 -12.39
CA TRP A 257 10.63 10.69 -13.67
C TRP A 257 11.36 9.83 -14.72
N PRO A 258 12.69 9.97 -14.95
CA PRO A 258 13.41 9.14 -15.91
C PRO A 258 13.36 7.63 -15.57
N PHE A 259 13.35 7.28 -14.29
CA PHE A 259 13.28 5.88 -13.86
C PHE A 259 11.91 5.27 -14.12
N PHE A 260 10.83 6.04 -13.93
CA PHE A 260 9.49 5.60 -14.30
C PHE A 260 9.36 5.40 -15.80
N ILE A 261 9.79 6.37 -16.61
CA ILE A 261 9.76 6.27 -18.08
C ILE A 261 10.59 5.07 -18.53
N GLY A 262 11.84 4.95 -18.05
CA GLY A 262 12.70 3.82 -18.38
C GLY A 262 12.07 2.47 -18.06
N SER A 263 11.43 2.34 -16.89
CA SER A 263 10.73 1.11 -16.55
C SER A 263 9.55 0.83 -17.48
N MET A 264 8.75 1.84 -17.83
CA MET A 264 7.60 1.67 -18.73
C MET A 264 8.00 1.25 -20.15
N VAL A 265 9.09 1.79 -20.68
CA VAL A 265 9.61 1.42 -22.01
C VAL A 265 9.89 -0.09 -22.11
N PHE A 266 10.36 -0.69 -21.01
CA PHE A 266 10.73 -2.11 -20.98
C PHE A 266 9.61 -3.05 -20.52
N LEU A 267 8.41 -2.55 -20.17
CA LEU A 267 7.31 -3.41 -19.70
C LEU A 267 6.93 -4.51 -20.69
N ARG A 268 6.91 -4.20 -22.00
CA ARG A 268 6.52 -5.18 -23.02
C ARG A 268 7.53 -6.30 -23.25
N THR A 269 8.81 -6.00 -23.07
CA THR A 269 9.89 -6.94 -23.40
C THR A 269 10.47 -7.64 -22.17
N HIS A 270 10.43 -6.99 -21.01
CA HIS A 270 11.05 -7.47 -19.79
C HIS A 270 10.16 -7.19 -18.57
N PHE A 271 8.89 -7.60 -18.62
CA PHE A 271 7.86 -7.24 -17.63
C PHE A 271 8.32 -7.39 -16.18
N LYS A 272 8.89 -8.54 -15.81
CA LYS A 272 9.32 -8.81 -14.43
C LYS A 272 10.35 -7.81 -13.89
N LYS A 273 11.36 -7.47 -14.71
CA LYS A 273 12.41 -6.50 -14.31
C LYS A 273 11.86 -5.08 -14.31
N ALA A 274 11.10 -4.73 -15.33
CA ALA A 274 10.52 -3.41 -15.51
C ALA A 274 9.48 -3.10 -14.42
N SER A 275 8.60 -4.05 -14.07
CA SER A 275 7.64 -3.87 -12.98
C SER A 275 8.34 -3.72 -11.62
N GLY A 276 9.41 -4.49 -11.37
CA GLY A 276 10.22 -4.33 -10.17
C GLY A 276 10.89 -2.95 -10.09
N ALA A 277 11.43 -2.44 -11.21
CA ALA A 277 12.01 -1.11 -11.29
C ALA A 277 10.96 0.00 -11.07
N PHE A 278 9.76 -0.15 -11.64
CA PHE A 278 8.64 0.77 -11.41
C PHE A 278 8.23 0.83 -9.93
N VAL A 279 8.10 -0.32 -9.27
CA VAL A 279 7.78 -0.38 -7.84
C VAL A 279 8.88 0.24 -6.99
N ALA A 280 10.15 -0.01 -7.32
CA ALA A 280 11.27 0.61 -6.62
C ALA A 280 11.28 2.14 -6.80
N ALA A 281 11.00 2.65 -8.00
CA ALA A 281 10.83 4.08 -8.27
C ALA A 281 9.63 4.65 -7.49
N GLY A 282 8.52 3.92 -7.38
CA GLY A 282 7.34 4.29 -6.58
C GLY A 282 7.66 4.41 -5.09
N ILE A 283 8.42 3.46 -4.54
CA ILE A 283 8.91 3.52 -3.16
C ILE A 283 9.82 4.76 -2.96
N ALA A 284 10.77 4.97 -3.85
CA ALA A 284 11.64 6.15 -3.79
C ALA A 284 10.85 7.46 -3.91
N TYR A 285 9.84 7.52 -4.79
CA TYR A 285 8.98 8.69 -4.97
C TYR A 285 8.28 9.10 -3.67
N VAL A 286 7.61 8.14 -2.98
CA VAL A 286 6.92 8.44 -1.72
C VAL A 286 7.91 8.85 -0.62
N ILE A 287 9.08 8.23 -0.55
CA ILE A 287 10.14 8.63 0.39
C ILE A 287 10.64 10.04 0.09
N PHE A 288 10.87 10.40 -1.17
CA PHE A 288 11.41 11.71 -1.55
C PHE A 288 10.41 12.85 -1.32
N ILE A 289 9.09 12.61 -1.47
CA ILE A 289 8.08 13.58 -1.04
C ILE A 289 8.24 13.89 0.45
N VAL A 290 8.36 12.86 1.28
CA VAL A 290 8.46 13.00 2.75
C VAL A 290 9.77 13.67 3.14
N LEU A 291 10.90 13.20 2.62
CA LEU A 291 12.22 13.78 2.90
C LEU A 291 12.29 15.24 2.46
N GLY A 292 11.81 15.55 1.25
CA GLY A 292 11.77 16.92 0.77
C GLY A 292 10.92 17.81 1.66
N HIS A 293 9.76 17.34 2.12
CA HIS A 293 8.92 18.10 3.06
C HIS A 293 9.59 18.29 4.42
N ALA A 294 10.32 17.28 4.91
CA ALA A 294 11.00 17.33 6.21
C ALA A 294 12.24 18.25 6.21
N LEU A 295 12.89 18.42 5.06
CA LEU A 295 14.12 19.22 4.92
C LEU A 295 13.87 20.71 4.61
N GLY A 296 12.66 21.07 4.36
CA GLY A 296 12.24 22.45 4.11
C GLY A 296 11.51 23.04 5.26
#